data_b0371dbfc305a428be3b412f360d40eb
#
_entry.id   b0371dbfc305a428be3b412f360d40eb
#
_cell.length_a   1.000
_cell.length_b   1.000
_cell.length_c   1.000
_cell.angle_alpha   90.00
_cell.angle_beta   90.00
_cell.angle_gamma   90.00
#
_symmetry.space_group_name_H-M   'P 1'
#
loop_
_entity.id
_entity.type
_entity.pdbx_description
1 polymer ?
#
loop_
_entity_poly.entity_id
_entity_poly.type
_entity_poly.pdbx_seq_one_letter_code
_entity_poly.pdbx_strand_id
1 'polypeptide(L)'
;MKNSVEISEIIKPYSKTLEIEGDKSLSIRWALLASQSSGKSKSFNLLKSEDVMDTLKCLRKLGIKINLYKNSCEIFGKGINGFKYKKKLVLNAGNSGTLGRLIMGLLTHSKGKIIIKGDSSLSKRDFLRVTKPLKMFGANFKTTRGKLPITIKGTNIPKPIKYFEKKGSAQCKSSVMLAALNTKGKTIIKAKKSRDHTELLFKYLNLPIKIDKKKNYDLISIEGKKKIKPLNYKIPSDISSSAFFIVLTALSKNSKLNIKNININPTRVGLLKILKMMGIKIKFKNQKMYKGEKIADLIIESKNNLKAIKCSPKLNSAAIDEFLLIFLLAAKAKGVSYFKDLAELNKKESPRLIWGSKILNKIGIKNFVTSNSIKIYGNPNLKINKKIVIKKFMKDHRIFMTSVVAALTFGGYWEIFDKSSINTSFPSFIKKIKSLGAKIG
;
A
#
# COMPACT_ATOMS: atom_id res chain seq x y z
N MET A 1 25.39 -0.57 -13.41
CA MET A 1 25.37 -0.57 -11.93
C MET A 1 24.85 -1.91 -11.43
N LYS A 2 25.47 -2.49 -10.41
CA LYS A 2 25.07 -3.76 -9.79
C LYS A 2 23.63 -3.63 -9.23
N ASN A 3 22.70 -4.48 -9.66
CA ASN A 3 21.31 -4.46 -9.18
C ASN A 3 21.14 -5.27 -7.89
N SER A 4 22.15 -5.22 -7.01
CA SER A 4 22.18 -5.83 -5.68
C SER A 4 22.74 -4.86 -4.66
N VAL A 5 22.60 -5.21 -3.40
CA VAL A 5 23.28 -4.54 -2.27
C VAL A 5 23.99 -5.60 -1.44
N GLU A 6 25.12 -5.21 -0.87
CA GLU A 6 25.91 -6.02 0.07
C GLU A 6 25.88 -5.35 1.44
N ILE A 7 25.65 -6.14 2.50
CA ILE A 7 25.56 -5.67 3.88
C ILE A 7 26.28 -6.70 4.76
N SER A 8 27.32 -6.24 5.48
CA SER A 8 28.14 -7.06 6.37
C SER A 8 28.13 -6.57 7.82
N GLU A 9 27.64 -5.35 8.05
CA GLU A 9 27.67 -4.74 9.37
C GLU A 9 26.26 -4.50 9.91
N ILE A 10 26.08 -4.74 11.20
CA ILE A 10 24.87 -4.33 11.95
C ILE A 10 24.92 -2.80 12.08
N ILE A 11 23.72 -2.19 11.98
CA ILE A 11 23.60 -0.74 12.15
C ILE A 11 24.04 -0.32 13.57
N LYS A 12 24.85 0.74 13.64
CA LYS A 12 25.24 1.33 14.93
C LYS A 12 24.05 2.02 15.61
N PRO A 13 24.07 2.20 16.94
CA PRO A 13 23.06 2.98 17.66
C PRO A 13 22.85 4.37 17.07
N TYR A 14 21.59 4.83 17.02
CA TYR A 14 21.24 6.15 16.48
C TYR A 14 20.06 6.79 17.20
N SER A 15 20.05 8.12 17.20
CA SER A 15 18.88 8.93 17.60
C SER A 15 18.62 9.95 16.48
N LYS A 16 17.58 9.74 15.69
CA LYS A 16 17.35 10.51 14.45
C LYS A 16 15.87 10.90 14.31
N THR A 17 15.64 11.94 13.51
CA THR A 17 14.31 12.32 13.01
C THR A 17 14.26 12.07 11.50
N LEU A 18 13.19 11.44 11.02
CA LEU A 18 12.97 11.19 9.60
C LEU A 18 11.65 11.83 9.14
N GLU A 19 11.69 12.33 7.91
CA GLU A 19 10.50 12.58 7.10
C GLU A 19 10.42 11.53 6.00
N ILE A 20 9.31 10.82 5.95
CA ILE A 20 9.04 9.79 4.94
C ILE A 20 8.15 10.41 3.86
N GLU A 21 8.37 9.99 2.62
CA GLU A 21 7.55 10.43 1.49
C GLU A 21 6.08 10.06 1.70
N GLY A 22 5.22 10.76 0.97
CA GLY A 22 3.77 10.63 1.08
C GLY A 22 3.26 9.23 0.81
N ASP A 23 2.15 8.89 1.45
CA ASP A 23 1.48 7.59 1.31
C ASP A 23 1.14 7.29 -0.16
N LYS A 24 1.60 6.14 -0.66
CA LYS A 24 1.37 5.69 -2.04
C LYS A 24 -0.11 5.59 -2.38
N SER A 25 -0.89 5.01 -1.48
CA SER A 25 -2.33 4.80 -1.68
C SER A 25 -3.10 6.11 -1.73
N LEU A 26 -2.70 7.09 -0.91
CA LEU A 26 -3.26 8.44 -0.92
C LEU A 26 -2.78 9.24 -2.12
N SER A 27 -1.50 9.13 -2.53
CA SER A 27 -0.96 9.77 -3.74
C SER A 27 -1.75 9.39 -4.99
N ILE A 28 -2.00 8.09 -5.18
CA ILE A 28 -2.80 7.59 -6.31
C ILE A 28 -4.24 8.07 -6.23
N ARG A 29 -4.88 8.02 -5.05
CA ARG A 29 -6.27 8.45 -4.87
C ARG A 29 -6.42 9.95 -5.07
N TRP A 30 -5.48 10.75 -4.54
CA TRP A 30 -5.46 12.17 -4.77
C TRP A 30 -5.41 12.48 -6.27
N ALA A 31 -4.50 11.85 -7.01
CA ALA A 31 -4.36 12.08 -8.44
C ALA A 31 -5.64 11.73 -9.22
N LEU A 32 -6.25 10.57 -8.91
CA LEU A 32 -7.50 10.13 -9.53
C LEU A 32 -8.65 11.10 -9.23
N LEU A 33 -8.82 11.54 -7.97
CA LEU A 33 -9.89 12.47 -7.59
C LEU A 33 -9.63 13.88 -8.12
N ALA A 34 -8.39 14.35 -8.09
CA ALA A 34 -8.00 15.64 -8.66
C ALA A 34 -8.29 15.70 -10.16
N SER A 35 -8.15 14.58 -10.89
CA SER A 35 -8.50 14.53 -12.32
C SER A 35 -10.01 14.72 -12.59
N GLN A 36 -10.84 14.38 -11.60
CA GLN A 36 -12.31 14.50 -11.66
C GLN A 36 -12.83 15.81 -11.04
N SER A 37 -11.96 16.62 -10.45
CA SER A 37 -12.35 17.94 -9.91
C SER A 37 -12.55 18.96 -11.02
N SER A 38 -13.28 20.05 -10.71
CA SER A 38 -13.43 21.19 -11.62
C SER A 38 -12.43 22.27 -11.25
N GLY A 39 -11.24 22.25 -11.87
CA GLY A 39 -10.18 23.23 -11.64
C GLY A 39 -8.85 22.65 -11.19
N LYS A 40 -7.96 23.50 -10.67
CA LYS A 40 -6.59 23.18 -10.31
C LYS A 40 -6.49 22.62 -8.89
N SER A 41 -6.03 21.38 -8.75
CA SER A 41 -5.65 20.76 -7.48
C SER A 41 -4.13 20.72 -7.33
N LYS A 42 -3.61 20.99 -6.13
CA LYS A 42 -2.17 20.97 -5.82
C LYS A 42 -1.85 20.02 -4.69
N SER A 43 -0.84 19.17 -4.87
CA SER A 43 -0.31 18.34 -3.79
C SER A 43 1.13 18.68 -3.47
N PHE A 44 1.46 18.51 -2.19
CA PHE A 44 2.83 18.48 -1.68
C PHE A 44 3.13 17.09 -1.15
N ASN A 45 4.41 16.73 -1.10
CA ASN A 45 4.88 15.41 -0.64
C ASN A 45 4.26 14.23 -1.41
N LEU A 46 3.92 14.42 -2.71
CA LEU A 46 3.47 13.34 -3.57
C LEU A 46 4.60 12.31 -3.71
N LEU A 47 4.30 11.04 -3.47
CA LEU A 47 5.29 9.98 -3.68
C LEU A 47 5.67 9.87 -5.17
N LYS A 48 6.97 9.94 -5.47
CA LYS A 48 7.51 9.81 -6.84
C LYS A 48 7.95 8.38 -7.17
N SER A 49 7.18 7.39 -6.74
CA SER A 49 7.40 5.99 -7.12
C SER A 49 6.83 5.69 -8.50
N GLU A 50 7.28 4.60 -9.12
CA GLU A 50 6.78 4.15 -10.43
C GLU A 50 5.24 4.01 -10.43
N ASP A 51 4.65 3.41 -9.38
CA ASP A 51 3.19 3.26 -9.24
C ASP A 51 2.44 4.59 -9.35
N VAL A 52 2.96 5.65 -8.73
CA VAL A 52 2.34 6.99 -8.76
C VAL A 52 2.63 7.69 -10.09
N MET A 53 3.85 7.56 -10.60
CA MET A 53 4.23 8.15 -11.90
C MET A 53 3.43 7.54 -13.04
N ASP A 54 3.18 6.22 -13.03
CA ASP A 54 2.33 5.56 -14.02
C ASP A 54 0.86 6.01 -13.91
N THR A 55 0.40 6.35 -12.69
CA THR A 55 -0.92 7.00 -12.52
C THR A 55 -0.97 8.34 -13.24
N LEU A 56 0.04 9.21 -13.04
CA LEU A 56 0.10 10.49 -13.71
C LEU A 56 0.20 10.36 -15.24
N LYS A 57 1.01 9.39 -15.73
CA LYS A 57 1.12 9.09 -17.18
C LYS A 57 -0.22 8.64 -17.76
N CYS A 58 -0.96 7.75 -17.07
CA CYS A 58 -2.29 7.32 -17.50
C CYS A 58 -3.27 8.49 -17.56
N LEU A 59 -3.26 9.38 -16.56
CA LEU A 59 -4.13 10.55 -16.53
C LEU A 59 -3.78 11.55 -17.66
N ARG A 60 -2.50 11.76 -17.97
CA ARG A 60 -2.10 12.58 -19.13
C ARG A 60 -2.63 12.01 -20.44
N LYS A 61 -2.55 10.68 -20.64
CA LYS A 61 -3.14 10.00 -21.82
C LYS A 61 -4.66 10.15 -21.87
N LEU A 62 -5.33 10.35 -20.74
CA LEU A 62 -6.76 10.66 -20.65
C LEU A 62 -7.06 12.15 -20.83
N GLY A 63 -6.06 12.95 -21.23
CA GLY A 63 -6.20 14.35 -21.57
C GLY A 63 -6.14 15.31 -20.35
N ILE A 64 -5.65 14.86 -19.21
CA ILE A 64 -5.46 15.68 -18.02
C ILE A 64 -4.12 16.40 -18.08
N LYS A 65 -4.12 17.73 -17.98
CA LYS A 65 -2.89 18.54 -17.83
C LYS A 65 -2.34 18.36 -16.43
N ILE A 66 -1.04 18.00 -16.33
CA ILE A 66 -0.35 17.72 -15.06
C ILE A 66 1.03 18.37 -15.11
N ASN A 67 1.30 19.27 -14.16
CA ASN A 67 2.61 19.86 -13.92
C ASN A 67 3.23 19.17 -12.69
N LEU A 68 4.42 18.61 -12.86
CA LEU A 68 5.17 17.95 -11.80
C LEU A 68 6.43 18.77 -11.49
N TYR A 69 6.53 19.25 -10.25
CA TYR A 69 7.66 20.01 -9.74
C TYR A 69 8.47 19.16 -8.74
N LYS A 70 9.61 19.70 -8.29
CA LYS A 70 10.46 19.01 -7.29
C LYS A 70 9.68 18.61 -6.03
N ASN A 71 8.89 19.52 -5.47
CA ASN A 71 8.20 19.32 -4.18
C ASN A 71 6.68 19.33 -4.27
N SER A 72 6.10 19.51 -5.46
CA SER A 72 4.66 19.59 -5.64
C SER A 72 4.21 18.99 -6.99
N CYS A 73 2.91 18.75 -7.09
CA CYS A 73 2.26 18.32 -8.32
C CYS A 73 0.95 19.09 -8.47
N GLU A 74 0.67 19.58 -9.65
CA GLU A 74 -0.59 20.25 -9.99
C GLU A 74 -1.34 19.44 -11.04
N ILE A 75 -2.63 19.23 -10.82
CA ILE A 75 -3.53 18.52 -11.73
C ILE A 75 -4.69 19.47 -12.06
N PHE A 76 -4.90 19.71 -13.35
CA PHE A 76 -6.01 20.51 -13.86
C PHE A 76 -7.16 19.56 -14.20
N GLY A 77 -8.03 19.34 -13.24
CA GLY A 77 -9.17 18.45 -13.36
C GLY A 77 -10.20 19.01 -14.35
N LYS A 78 -10.85 18.12 -15.07
CA LYS A 78 -11.85 18.44 -16.11
C LYS A 78 -13.29 18.13 -15.70
N GLY A 79 -13.50 17.90 -14.40
CA GLY A 79 -14.80 17.47 -13.89
C GLY A 79 -15.10 16.00 -14.13
N ILE A 80 -16.23 15.56 -13.62
CA ILE A 80 -16.73 14.20 -13.79
C ILE A 80 -17.00 13.94 -15.28
N ASN A 81 -16.53 12.78 -15.79
CA ASN A 81 -16.58 12.41 -17.21
C ASN A 81 -15.82 13.33 -18.17
N GLY A 82 -14.95 14.21 -17.66
CA GLY A 82 -14.19 15.17 -18.45
C GLY A 82 -12.97 14.62 -19.19
N PHE A 83 -12.74 13.31 -19.19
CA PHE A 83 -11.63 12.71 -19.94
C PHE A 83 -11.78 12.90 -21.44
N LYS A 84 -10.68 13.33 -22.10
CA LYS A 84 -10.60 13.51 -23.54
C LYS A 84 -9.44 12.70 -24.10
N TYR A 85 -9.71 11.75 -24.98
CA TYR A 85 -8.72 10.84 -25.57
C TYR A 85 -9.19 10.28 -26.91
N LYS A 86 -8.28 9.65 -27.67
CA LYS A 86 -8.58 9.01 -28.96
C LYS A 86 -9.50 7.79 -28.77
N LYS A 87 -10.32 7.46 -29.79
CA LYS A 87 -11.28 6.33 -29.75
C LYS A 87 -10.68 4.99 -29.29
N LYS A 88 -9.38 4.77 -29.54
CA LYS A 88 -8.63 3.58 -29.07
C LYS A 88 -7.45 4.05 -28.24
N LEU A 89 -7.38 3.65 -26.97
CA LEU A 89 -6.36 4.09 -26.01
C LEU A 89 -5.76 2.89 -25.28
N VAL A 90 -4.43 2.89 -25.07
CA VAL A 90 -3.72 1.93 -24.25
C VAL A 90 -3.14 2.65 -23.02
N LEU A 91 -3.56 2.19 -21.83
CA LEU A 91 -3.06 2.63 -20.52
C LEU A 91 -2.17 1.53 -19.95
N ASN A 92 -0.97 1.90 -19.53
CA ASN A 92 -0.04 0.97 -18.87
C ASN A 92 -0.01 1.27 -17.36
N ALA A 93 -0.47 0.33 -16.56
CA ALA A 93 -0.48 0.44 -15.09
C ALA A 93 0.85 -0.01 -14.45
N GLY A 94 1.85 -0.42 -15.23
CA GLY A 94 3.12 -0.94 -14.72
C GLY A 94 2.90 -2.10 -13.77
N ASN A 95 3.47 -2.03 -12.57
CA ASN A 95 3.23 -2.99 -11.47
C ASN A 95 2.06 -2.57 -10.55
N SER A 96 1.46 -1.40 -10.76
CA SER A 96 0.51 -0.79 -9.84
C SER A 96 -0.86 -1.47 -9.85
N GLY A 97 -1.06 -2.42 -8.94
CA GLY A 97 -2.39 -3.01 -8.71
C GLY A 97 -3.42 -2.00 -8.20
N THR A 98 -2.99 -0.92 -7.53
CA THR A 98 -3.88 0.15 -7.09
C THR A 98 -4.37 0.96 -8.28
N LEU A 99 -3.47 1.46 -9.13
CA LEU A 99 -3.84 2.18 -10.34
C LEU A 99 -4.74 1.31 -11.23
N GLY A 100 -4.27 0.10 -11.58
CA GLY A 100 -4.98 -0.78 -12.51
C GLY A 100 -6.41 -1.08 -12.08
N ARG A 101 -6.67 -1.19 -10.77
CA ARG A 101 -8.04 -1.46 -10.26
C ARG A 101 -8.88 -0.21 -10.11
N LEU A 102 -8.32 0.87 -9.54
CA LEU A 102 -9.10 2.07 -9.24
C LEU A 102 -9.49 2.84 -10.50
N ILE A 103 -8.58 2.95 -11.48
CA ILE A 103 -8.86 3.70 -12.71
C ILE A 103 -10.02 3.08 -13.51
N MET A 104 -10.21 1.75 -13.43
CA MET A 104 -11.35 1.08 -14.09
C MET A 104 -12.70 1.63 -13.61
N GLY A 105 -12.81 2.01 -12.32
CA GLY A 105 -14.02 2.65 -11.80
C GLY A 105 -14.34 3.96 -12.51
N LEU A 106 -13.33 4.80 -12.78
CA LEU A 106 -13.51 6.05 -13.53
C LEU A 106 -13.80 5.81 -15.02
N LEU A 107 -13.38 4.67 -15.54
CA LEU A 107 -13.54 4.33 -16.96
C LEU A 107 -14.84 3.58 -17.30
N THR A 108 -15.72 3.35 -16.34
CA THR A 108 -17.05 2.77 -16.58
C THR A 108 -17.91 3.58 -17.55
N HIS A 109 -17.61 4.88 -17.69
CA HIS A 109 -18.28 5.83 -18.61
C HIS A 109 -17.41 6.19 -19.82
N SER A 110 -16.36 5.43 -20.09
CA SER A 110 -15.44 5.75 -21.18
C SER A 110 -16.11 5.67 -22.54
N LYS A 111 -15.85 6.69 -23.38
CA LYS A 111 -16.22 6.67 -24.81
C LYS A 111 -15.14 5.91 -25.59
N GLY A 112 -15.51 4.91 -26.39
CA GLY A 112 -14.56 4.13 -27.17
C GLY A 112 -13.95 2.95 -26.40
N LYS A 113 -12.82 2.42 -26.92
CA LYS A 113 -12.15 1.21 -26.45
C LYS A 113 -10.87 1.57 -25.71
N ILE A 114 -10.78 1.24 -24.42
CA ILE A 114 -9.58 1.40 -23.62
C ILE A 114 -9.00 0.03 -23.25
N ILE A 115 -7.69 -0.12 -23.41
CA ILE A 115 -6.97 -1.35 -23.03
C ILE A 115 -6.07 -1.00 -21.85
N ILE A 116 -6.23 -1.72 -20.74
CA ILE A 116 -5.30 -1.64 -19.60
C ILE A 116 -4.31 -2.77 -19.69
N LYS A 117 -3.01 -2.42 -19.69
CA LYS A 117 -1.87 -3.34 -19.61
C LYS A 117 -1.16 -3.18 -18.26
N GLY A 118 -0.36 -4.17 -17.90
CA GLY A 118 0.56 -4.14 -16.77
C GLY A 118 1.84 -4.89 -17.10
N ASP A 119 2.79 -4.89 -16.18
CA ASP A 119 3.98 -5.72 -16.28
C ASP A 119 3.66 -7.22 -16.09
N SER A 120 4.68 -8.07 -16.18
CA SER A 120 4.54 -9.54 -16.04
C SER A 120 3.97 -9.96 -14.68
N SER A 121 4.26 -9.22 -13.60
CA SER A 121 3.75 -9.50 -12.25
C SER A 121 2.27 -9.09 -12.12
N LEU A 122 1.93 -7.86 -12.53
CA LEU A 122 0.55 -7.38 -12.46
C LEU A 122 -0.39 -8.18 -13.37
N SER A 123 0.12 -8.60 -14.54
CA SER A 123 -0.66 -9.35 -15.53
C SER A 123 -1.09 -10.74 -15.05
N LYS A 124 -0.43 -11.29 -14.04
CA LYS A 124 -0.80 -12.59 -13.43
C LYS A 124 -1.89 -12.47 -12.36
N ARG A 125 -2.17 -11.25 -11.86
CA ARG A 125 -3.12 -11.03 -10.75
C ARG A 125 -4.57 -11.12 -11.22
N ASP A 126 -5.46 -11.49 -10.28
CA ASP A 126 -6.90 -11.55 -10.52
C ASP A 126 -7.52 -10.14 -10.55
N PHE A 127 -8.24 -9.85 -11.63
CA PHE A 127 -9.01 -8.64 -11.84
C PHE A 127 -10.52 -8.90 -11.87
N LEU A 128 -10.98 -10.17 -11.85
CA LEU A 128 -12.42 -10.49 -11.84
C LEU A 128 -13.13 -9.86 -10.64
N ARG A 129 -12.43 -9.78 -9.49
CA ARG A 129 -12.96 -9.13 -8.29
C ARG A 129 -13.35 -7.67 -8.48
N VAL A 130 -12.81 -6.99 -9.51
CA VAL A 130 -13.11 -5.60 -9.87
C VAL A 130 -14.02 -5.53 -11.09
N THR A 131 -13.72 -6.29 -12.14
CA THR A 131 -14.50 -6.22 -13.38
C THR A 131 -15.94 -6.72 -13.21
N LYS A 132 -16.17 -7.75 -12.36
CA LYS A 132 -17.51 -8.25 -12.07
C LYS A 132 -18.45 -7.16 -11.53
N PRO A 133 -18.15 -6.45 -10.42
CA PRO A 133 -19.02 -5.39 -9.94
C PRO A 133 -19.10 -4.19 -10.89
N LEU A 134 -18.04 -3.87 -11.63
CA LEU A 134 -18.08 -2.76 -12.59
C LEU A 134 -18.95 -3.04 -13.81
N LYS A 135 -19.08 -4.32 -14.23
CA LYS A 135 -20.06 -4.72 -15.25
C LYS A 135 -21.51 -4.43 -14.85
N MET A 136 -21.82 -4.48 -13.56
CA MET A 136 -23.16 -4.19 -13.07
C MET A 136 -23.61 -2.74 -13.35
N PHE A 137 -22.66 -1.80 -13.50
CA PHE A 137 -22.94 -0.43 -13.94
C PHE A 137 -23.32 -0.33 -15.43
N GLY A 138 -23.19 -1.41 -16.21
CA GLY A 138 -23.50 -1.45 -17.64
C GLY A 138 -22.28 -1.41 -18.55
N ALA A 139 -21.06 -1.24 -18.03
CA ALA A 139 -19.83 -1.26 -18.81
C ALA A 139 -19.39 -2.69 -19.17
N ASN A 140 -18.72 -2.85 -20.32
CA ASN A 140 -18.19 -4.15 -20.77
C ASN A 140 -16.70 -4.24 -20.49
N PHE A 141 -16.27 -5.37 -19.92
CA PHE A 141 -14.87 -5.70 -19.62
C PHE A 141 -14.53 -7.05 -20.23
N LYS A 142 -13.67 -7.06 -21.25
CA LYS A 142 -13.12 -8.30 -21.83
C LYS A 142 -11.77 -8.61 -21.20
N THR A 143 -11.59 -9.82 -20.69
CA THR A 143 -10.37 -10.30 -20.03
C THR A 143 -10.06 -11.71 -20.50
N THR A 144 -8.80 -12.11 -20.49
CA THR A 144 -8.41 -13.52 -20.65
C THR A 144 -8.22 -14.12 -19.26
N ARG A 145 -9.11 -15.03 -18.86
CA ARG A 145 -9.11 -15.70 -17.55
C ARG A 145 -9.05 -14.71 -16.37
N GLY A 146 -9.65 -13.53 -16.51
CA GLY A 146 -9.66 -12.51 -15.45
C GLY A 146 -8.35 -11.76 -15.24
N LYS A 147 -7.41 -11.87 -16.18
CA LYS A 147 -6.08 -11.26 -16.11
C LYS A 147 -5.95 -10.09 -17.09
N LEU A 148 -4.84 -9.32 -16.98
CA LEU A 148 -4.48 -8.31 -17.99
C LEU A 148 -3.91 -8.98 -19.25
N PRO A 149 -4.07 -8.35 -20.43
CA PRO A 149 -4.71 -7.05 -20.65
C PRO A 149 -6.24 -7.11 -20.54
N ILE A 150 -6.84 -5.98 -20.11
CA ILE A 150 -8.30 -5.83 -20.03
C ILE A 150 -8.74 -4.78 -21.01
N THR A 151 -9.68 -5.14 -21.86
CA THR A 151 -10.37 -4.20 -22.74
C THR A 151 -11.64 -3.71 -22.08
N ILE A 152 -11.78 -2.38 -21.98
CA ILE A 152 -12.93 -1.68 -21.40
C ILE A 152 -13.68 -1.00 -22.52
N LYS A 153 -14.98 -1.22 -22.59
CA LYS A 153 -15.94 -0.43 -23.36
C LYS A 153 -16.97 0.07 -22.35
N GLY A 154 -16.93 1.36 -22.05
CA GLY A 154 -17.82 1.97 -21.06
C GLY A 154 -19.28 2.02 -21.54
N THR A 155 -20.15 2.56 -20.71
CA THR A 155 -21.57 2.75 -21.02
C THR A 155 -21.92 4.23 -20.99
N ASN A 156 -22.85 4.66 -21.86
CA ASN A 156 -23.41 6.00 -21.83
C ASN A 156 -24.53 6.13 -20.78
N ILE A 157 -25.12 5.04 -20.40
CA ILE A 157 -26.26 4.97 -19.47
C ILE A 157 -25.89 4.05 -18.29
N PRO A 158 -25.04 4.54 -17.35
CA PRO A 158 -24.69 3.75 -16.19
C PRO A 158 -25.86 3.68 -15.21
N LYS A 159 -26.01 2.50 -14.60
CA LYS A 159 -27.04 2.24 -13.59
C LYS A 159 -26.42 2.16 -12.20
N PRO A 160 -27.03 2.74 -11.15
CA PRO A 160 -26.56 2.55 -9.78
C PRO A 160 -26.76 1.09 -9.36
N ILE A 161 -25.87 0.61 -8.48
CA ILE A 161 -25.84 -0.81 -8.10
C ILE A 161 -25.97 -1.02 -6.59
N LYS A 162 -26.42 -2.21 -6.20
CA LYS A 162 -26.23 -2.78 -4.86
C LYS A 162 -25.15 -3.85 -4.95
N TYR A 163 -24.06 -3.70 -4.20
CA TYR A 163 -22.89 -4.57 -4.28
C TYR A 163 -22.41 -5.02 -2.91
N PHE A 164 -22.05 -6.32 -2.79
CA PHE A 164 -21.45 -6.86 -1.58
C PHE A 164 -19.98 -7.24 -1.79
N GLU A 165 -19.07 -6.47 -1.17
CA GLU A 165 -17.63 -6.78 -1.13
C GLU A 165 -17.34 -7.75 0.02
N LYS A 166 -17.29 -9.06 -0.29
CA LYS A 166 -17.18 -10.16 0.69
C LYS A 166 -15.75 -10.40 1.20
N LYS A 167 -14.70 -9.93 0.47
CA LYS A 167 -13.29 -10.28 0.73
C LYS A 167 -12.52 -9.26 1.55
N GLY A 168 -13.10 -8.11 1.90
CA GLY A 168 -12.42 -7.02 2.59
C GLY A 168 -11.38 -6.31 1.71
N SER A 169 -11.63 -6.20 0.40
CA SER A 169 -10.74 -5.54 -0.55
C SER A 169 -11.02 -4.05 -0.66
N ALA A 170 -10.17 -3.24 -0.07
CA ALA A 170 -10.26 -1.78 -0.20
C ALA A 170 -10.18 -1.30 -1.66
N GLN A 171 -9.40 -1.98 -2.51
CA GLN A 171 -9.26 -1.60 -3.93
C GLN A 171 -10.55 -1.87 -4.71
N CYS A 172 -11.20 -3.02 -4.49
CA CYS A 172 -12.49 -3.33 -5.13
C CYS A 172 -13.57 -2.35 -4.69
N LYS A 173 -13.69 -2.13 -3.38
CA LYS A 173 -14.59 -1.15 -2.80
C LYS A 173 -14.36 0.25 -3.40
N SER A 174 -13.12 0.74 -3.40
CA SER A 174 -12.77 2.04 -3.96
C SER A 174 -13.07 2.16 -5.45
N SER A 175 -12.85 1.11 -6.23
CA SER A 175 -13.17 1.11 -7.67
C SER A 175 -14.67 1.27 -7.92
N VAL A 176 -15.51 0.57 -7.14
CA VAL A 176 -16.97 0.72 -7.20
C VAL A 176 -17.41 2.10 -6.73
N MET A 177 -16.79 2.67 -5.69
CA MET A 177 -17.06 4.02 -5.23
C MET A 177 -16.73 5.07 -6.31
N LEU A 178 -15.61 4.92 -7.03
CA LEU A 178 -15.23 5.81 -8.12
C LEU A 178 -16.17 5.69 -9.34
N ALA A 179 -16.68 4.50 -9.63
CA ALA A 179 -17.73 4.32 -10.64
C ALA A 179 -19.04 5.00 -10.23
N ALA A 180 -19.41 4.89 -8.95
CA ALA A 180 -20.61 5.51 -8.39
C ALA A 180 -20.59 7.04 -8.51
N LEU A 181 -19.41 7.70 -8.40
CA LEU A 181 -19.29 9.16 -8.62
C LEU A 181 -19.82 9.59 -9.97
N ASN A 182 -19.63 8.78 -10.99
CA ASN A 182 -20.01 9.06 -12.37
C ASN A 182 -21.43 8.57 -12.72
N THR A 183 -22.14 7.95 -11.79
CA THR A 183 -23.44 7.33 -12.03
C THR A 183 -24.56 8.13 -11.37
N LYS A 184 -25.58 8.54 -12.11
CA LYS A 184 -26.77 9.19 -11.54
C LYS A 184 -27.52 8.19 -10.64
N GLY A 185 -27.97 8.64 -9.46
CA GLY A 185 -28.69 7.84 -8.49
C GLY A 185 -27.80 7.22 -7.41
N LYS A 186 -28.39 6.41 -6.54
CA LYS A 186 -27.81 5.92 -5.30
C LYS A 186 -27.21 4.51 -5.45
N THR A 187 -25.88 4.41 -5.37
CA THR A 187 -25.16 3.14 -5.28
C THR A 187 -24.97 2.75 -3.82
N ILE A 188 -25.24 1.48 -3.49
CA ILE A 188 -25.12 0.93 -2.13
C ILE A 188 -24.05 -0.16 -2.13
N ILE A 189 -23.07 -0.05 -1.23
CA ILE A 189 -21.99 -1.01 -1.07
C ILE A 189 -22.03 -1.56 0.35
N LYS A 190 -22.30 -2.87 0.52
CA LYS A 190 -22.05 -3.59 1.75
C LYS A 190 -20.63 -4.13 1.67
N ALA A 191 -19.71 -3.71 2.53
CA ALA A 191 -18.30 -4.08 2.42
C ALA A 191 -17.76 -4.63 3.74
N LYS A 192 -17.05 -5.78 3.69
CA LYS A 192 -16.23 -6.21 4.82
C LYS A 192 -15.23 -5.13 5.17
N LYS A 193 -14.93 -4.97 6.48
CA LYS A 193 -14.01 -3.94 6.95
C LYS A 193 -12.65 -4.02 6.26
N SER A 194 -12.21 -2.88 5.74
CA SER A 194 -10.95 -2.73 5.03
C SER A 194 -10.49 -1.27 5.11
N ARG A 195 -9.33 -0.95 4.51
CA ARG A 195 -8.82 0.44 4.44
C ARG A 195 -9.88 1.38 3.87
N ASP A 196 -10.03 2.57 4.47
CA ASP A 196 -11.12 3.52 4.23
C ASP A 196 -10.67 4.88 3.66
N HIS A 197 -9.47 4.97 3.08
CA HIS A 197 -8.93 6.21 2.51
C HIS A 197 -9.87 6.88 1.49
N THR A 198 -10.56 6.11 0.66
CA THR A 198 -11.49 6.67 -0.34
C THR A 198 -12.70 7.27 0.34
N GLU A 199 -13.26 6.61 1.33
CA GLU A 199 -14.37 7.08 2.15
C GLU A 199 -14.03 8.39 2.86
N LEU A 200 -12.84 8.45 3.46
CA LEU A 200 -12.35 9.64 4.17
C LEU A 200 -12.14 10.81 3.22
N LEU A 201 -11.56 10.58 2.04
CA LEU A 201 -11.40 11.61 1.02
C LEU A 201 -12.74 12.08 0.46
N PHE A 202 -13.72 11.18 0.26
CA PHE A 202 -15.07 11.55 -0.19
C PHE A 202 -15.77 12.43 0.85
N LYS A 203 -15.67 12.09 2.13
CA LYS A 203 -16.21 12.91 3.24
C LYS A 203 -15.54 14.29 3.28
N TYR A 204 -14.22 14.32 3.19
CA TYR A 204 -13.47 15.59 3.18
C TYR A 204 -13.86 16.50 2.01
N LEU A 205 -14.12 15.92 0.85
CA LEU A 205 -14.58 16.65 -0.35
C LEU A 205 -16.08 17.01 -0.32
N ASN A 206 -16.78 16.71 0.79
CA ASN A 206 -18.22 16.90 0.94
C ASN A 206 -19.02 16.23 -0.19
N LEU A 207 -18.55 15.09 -0.68
CA LEU A 207 -19.30 14.29 -1.62
C LEU A 207 -20.46 13.58 -0.89
N PRO A 208 -21.58 13.32 -1.56
CA PRO A 208 -22.77 12.72 -0.94
C PRO A 208 -22.54 11.24 -0.65
N ILE A 209 -21.80 10.98 0.41
CA ILE A 209 -21.51 9.66 0.95
C ILE A 209 -22.08 9.52 2.36
N LYS A 210 -22.83 8.44 2.60
CA LYS A 210 -23.25 8.01 3.94
C LYS A 210 -22.58 6.68 4.27
N ILE A 211 -21.99 6.55 5.45
CA ILE A 211 -21.33 5.35 5.93
C ILE A 211 -21.94 4.95 7.25
N ASP A 212 -22.61 3.80 7.26
CA ASP A 212 -23.15 3.17 8.45
C ASP A 212 -22.23 2.01 8.86
N LYS A 213 -21.49 2.21 9.95
CA LYS A 213 -20.50 1.25 10.46
C LYS A 213 -21.19 0.18 11.31
N LYS A 214 -21.24 -1.06 10.82
CA LYS A 214 -21.72 -2.24 11.56
C LYS A 214 -20.55 -3.03 12.15
N LYS A 215 -20.82 -4.01 13.00
CA LYS A 215 -19.80 -4.85 13.67
C LYS A 215 -18.84 -5.52 12.68
N ASN A 216 -19.35 -6.14 11.61
CA ASN A 216 -18.56 -6.97 10.69
C ASN A 216 -18.40 -6.36 9.28
N TYR A 217 -19.17 -5.34 8.93
CA TYR A 217 -19.14 -4.68 7.63
C TYR A 217 -19.50 -3.20 7.76
N ASP A 218 -19.24 -2.46 6.72
CA ASP A 218 -19.71 -1.09 6.56
C ASP A 218 -20.74 -1.06 5.43
N LEU A 219 -21.84 -0.31 5.63
CA LEU A 219 -22.83 -0.01 4.59
C LEU A 219 -22.56 1.40 4.09
N ILE A 220 -22.15 1.50 2.82
CA ILE A 220 -21.75 2.74 2.18
C ILE A 220 -22.77 3.06 1.10
N SER A 221 -23.37 4.24 1.14
CA SER A 221 -24.21 4.74 0.07
C SER A 221 -23.61 6.01 -0.54
N ILE A 222 -23.61 6.09 -1.87
CA ILE A 222 -23.03 7.18 -2.64
C ILE A 222 -24.07 7.63 -3.67
N GLU A 223 -24.33 8.92 -3.72
CA GLU A 223 -25.13 9.56 -4.76
C GLU A 223 -24.19 10.23 -5.77
N GLY A 224 -24.27 9.83 -7.02
CA GLY A 224 -23.32 10.26 -8.05
C GLY A 224 -23.65 11.60 -8.70
N LYS A 225 -22.76 12.04 -9.61
CA LYS A 225 -22.85 13.26 -10.43
C LYS A 225 -22.84 14.58 -9.67
N LYS A 226 -22.23 14.65 -8.51
CA LYS A 226 -21.98 15.91 -7.80
C LYS A 226 -20.62 16.49 -8.22
N LYS A 227 -20.54 17.79 -8.39
CA LYS A 227 -19.30 18.50 -8.74
C LYS A 227 -18.24 18.32 -7.64
N ILE A 228 -17.02 17.95 -8.04
CA ILE A 228 -15.88 17.78 -7.14
C ILE A 228 -15.06 19.08 -7.13
N LYS A 229 -14.86 19.66 -5.94
CA LYS A 229 -13.99 20.82 -5.74
C LYS A 229 -12.51 20.43 -5.87
N PRO A 230 -11.63 21.36 -6.27
CA PRO A 230 -10.17 21.13 -6.25
C PRO A 230 -9.68 20.67 -4.88
N LEU A 231 -8.73 19.75 -4.88
CA LEU A 231 -8.16 19.12 -3.68
C LEU A 231 -6.70 19.55 -3.50
N ASN A 232 -6.45 20.56 -2.69
CA ASN A 232 -5.10 20.93 -2.25
C ASN A 232 -4.71 20.08 -1.05
N TYR A 233 -3.62 19.30 -1.16
CA TYR A 233 -3.33 18.23 -0.21
C TYR A 233 -1.83 18.03 0.03
N LYS A 234 -1.36 18.16 1.27
CA LYS A 234 -0.03 17.68 1.67
C LYS A 234 -0.17 16.22 2.06
N ILE A 235 0.32 15.30 1.23
CA ILE A 235 0.13 13.87 1.46
C ILE A 235 0.90 13.44 2.71
N PRO A 236 0.24 12.84 3.72
CA PRO A 236 0.90 12.35 4.95
C PRO A 236 1.93 11.26 4.63
N SER A 237 2.94 11.15 5.48
CA SER A 237 3.98 10.10 5.38
C SER A 237 3.37 8.70 5.40
N ASP A 238 3.87 7.81 4.55
CA ASP A 238 3.36 6.45 4.39
C ASP A 238 3.72 5.58 5.60
N ILE A 239 2.71 5.06 6.30
CA ILE A 239 2.88 4.14 7.44
C ILE A 239 3.58 2.84 7.02
N SER A 240 3.32 2.31 5.82
CA SER A 240 3.94 1.08 5.34
C SER A 240 5.41 1.27 4.96
N SER A 241 5.78 2.43 4.43
CA SER A 241 7.19 2.81 4.20
C SER A 241 7.89 3.08 5.53
N SER A 242 7.22 3.75 6.45
CA SER A 242 7.72 4.01 7.81
C SER A 242 7.94 2.72 8.62
N ALA A 243 7.17 1.66 8.33
CA ALA A 243 7.25 0.38 9.02
C ALA A 243 8.66 -0.23 9.00
N PHE A 244 9.41 -0.08 7.91
CA PHE A 244 10.77 -0.59 7.79
C PHE A 244 11.71 0.07 8.81
N PHE A 245 11.60 1.37 8.99
CA PHE A 245 12.39 2.14 9.96
C PHE A 245 11.93 1.91 11.39
N ILE A 246 10.62 1.77 11.60
CA ILE A 246 10.04 1.43 12.90
C ILE A 246 10.57 0.08 13.38
N VAL A 247 10.56 -0.94 12.52
CA VAL A 247 11.02 -2.28 12.88
C VAL A 247 12.56 -2.34 12.96
N LEU A 248 13.28 -1.65 12.08
CA LEU A 248 14.73 -1.49 12.19
C LEU A 248 15.08 -0.93 13.58
N THR A 249 14.46 0.18 14.00
CA THR A 249 14.73 0.80 15.30
C THR A 249 14.36 -0.14 16.46
N ALA A 250 13.20 -0.82 16.37
CA ALA A 250 12.76 -1.75 17.42
C ALA A 250 13.74 -2.91 17.65
N LEU A 251 14.43 -3.36 16.60
CA LEU A 251 15.38 -4.49 16.61
C LEU A 251 16.84 -4.03 16.80
N SER A 252 17.15 -2.77 16.62
CA SER A 252 18.51 -2.20 16.82
C SER A 252 18.81 -2.04 18.31
N LYS A 253 20.10 -1.88 18.66
CA LYS A 253 20.52 -1.58 20.03
C LYS A 253 20.49 -0.07 20.29
N ASN A 254 20.04 0.34 21.48
CA ASN A 254 20.10 1.71 21.98
C ASN A 254 19.77 2.80 20.95
N SER A 255 18.70 2.56 20.18
CA SER A 255 18.32 3.45 19.08
C SER A 255 16.96 4.09 19.31
N LYS A 256 16.81 5.31 18.81
CA LYS A 256 15.58 6.11 18.88
C LYS A 256 15.27 6.75 17.55
N LEU A 257 14.01 6.73 17.16
CA LEU A 257 13.55 7.31 15.90
C LEU A 257 12.27 8.12 16.13
N ASN A 258 12.26 9.33 15.55
CA ASN A 258 11.08 10.15 15.42
C ASN A 258 10.70 10.27 13.94
N ILE A 259 9.49 9.85 13.56
CA ILE A 259 8.98 9.97 12.20
C ILE A 259 7.87 11.00 12.17
N LYS A 260 8.04 12.03 11.31
CA LYS A 260 7.13 13.17 11.22
C LYS A 260 5.91 12.91 10.34
N ASN A 261 4.76 13.50 10.75
CA ASN A 261 3.52 13.56 9.96
C ASN A 261 3.07 12.21 9.37
N ILE A 262 3.23 11.13 10.13
CA ILE A 262 2.87 9.78 9.68
C ILE A 262 1.35 9.59 9.66
N ASN A 263 0.83 8.95 8.64
CA ASN A 263 -0.57 8.53 8.62
C ASN A 263 -0.80 7.43 9.65
N ILE A 264 -1.66 7.70 10.63
CA ILE A 264 -2.05 6.75 11.68
C ILE A 264 -3.52 6.36 11.58
N ASN A 265 -4.02 6.24 10.36
CA ASN A 265 -5.38 5.74 10.10
C ASN A 265 -5.61 4.40 10.82
N PRO A 266 -6.68 4.27 11.65
CA PRO A 266 -6.95 3.04 12.41
C PRO A 266 -7.01 1.76 11.58
N THR A 267 -7.35 1.87 10.29
CA THR A 267 -7.39 0.74 9.36
C THR A 267 -6.02 0.34 8.80
N ARG A 268 -4.95 1.07 9.16
CA ARG A 268 -3.58 0.89 8.67
C ARG A 268 -2.54 0.61 9.77
N VAL A 269 -2.89 0.81 11.03
CA VAL A 269 -1.95 0.74 12.17
C VAL A 269 -1.86 -0.65 12.80
N GLY A 270 -2.13 -1.71 12.05
CA GLY A 270 -2.06 -3.08 12.55
C GLY A 270 -0.67 -3.43 13.10
N LEU A 271 0.39 -3.05 12.40
CA LEU A 271 1.77 -3.22 12.88
C LEU A 271 1.98 -2.54 14.24
N LEU A 272 1.52 -1.31 14.42
CA LEU A 272 1.72 -0.57 15.68
C LEU A 272 1.01 -1.24 16.86
N LYS A 273 -0.16 -1.85 16.62
CA LYS A 273 -0.88 -2.64 17.64
C LYS A 273 -0.10 -3.92 17.99
N ILE A 274 0.43 -4.61 16.98
CA ILE A 274 1.26 -5.82 17.15
C ILE A 274 2.55 -5.49 17.91
N LEU A 275 3.23 -4.40 17.58
CA LEU A 275 4.41 -3.93 18.29
C LEU A 275 4.12 -3.71 19.79
N LYS A 276 2.98 -3.08 20.13
CA LYS A 276 2.56 -2.90 21.53
C LYS A 276 2.32 -4.23 22.23
N MET A 277 1.68 -5.20 21.56
CA MET A 277 1.47 -6.56 22.10
C MET A 277 2.81 -7.27 22.38
N MET A 278 3.83 -7.04 21.52
CA MET A 278 5.19 -7.56 21.70
C MET A 278 6.01 -6.80 22.74
N GLY A 279 5.41 -5.78 23.39
CA GLY A 279 6.00 -5.01 24.49
C GLY A 279 6.78 -3.76 24.07
N ILE A 280 6.68 -3.33 22.79
CA ILE A 280 7.34 -2.11 22.30
C ILE A 280 6.50 -0.88 22.66
N LYS A 281 7.12 0.12 23.29
CA LYS A 281 6.50 1.40 23.57
C LYS A 281 6.55 2.32 22.35
N ILE A 282 5.39 2.84 21.96
CA ILE A 282 5.25 3.80 20.86
C ILE A 282 4.58 5.05 21.44
N LYS A 283 5.21 6.20 21.25
CA LYS A 283 4.68 7.50 21.66
C LYS A 283 4.23 8.27 20.40
N PHE A 284 3.11 8.97 20.53
CA PHE A 284 2.61 9.87 19.50
C PHE A 284 2.63 11.30 20.01
N LYS A 285 3.15 12.21 19.17
CA LYS A 285 3.08 13.67 19.38
C LYS A 285 2.32 14.32 18.23
N ASN A 286 1.85 15.54 18.43
CA ASN A 286 1.21 16.36 17.38
C ASN A 286 0.08 15.64 16.64
N GLN A 287 -0.73 14.85 17.36
CA GLN A 287 -1.87 14.14 16.77
C GLN A 287 -2.93 15.12 16.31
N LYS A 288 -3.40 14.96 15.09
CA LYS A 288 -4.49 15.78 14.55
C LYS A 288 -5.24 15.08 13.42
N MET A 289 -6.46 15.54 13.16
CA MET A 289 -7.19 15.23 11.95
C MET A 289 -6.71 16.16 10.83
N TYR A 290 -6.33 15.58 9.71
CA TYR A 290 -5.88 16.32 8.55
C TYR A 290 -6.58 15.80 7.29
N LYS A 291 -7.54 16.57 6.79
CA LYS A 291 -8.27 16.29 5.55
C LYS A 291 -8.84 14.86 5.49
N GLY A 292 -9.50 14.47 6.59
CA GLY A 292 -10.11 13.15 6.77
C GLY A 292 -9.18 12.08 7.33
N GLU A 293 -7.86 12.23 7.26
CA GLU A 293 -6.90 11.27 7.79
C GLU A 293 -6.40 11.67 9.19
N LYS A 294 -6.18 10.71 10.06
CA LYS A 294 -5.50 10.92 11.34
C LYS A 294 -3.99 10.86 11.13
N ILE A 295 -3.27 11.89 11.56
CA ILE A 295 -1.81 11.97 11.45
C ILE A 295 -1.18 12.28 12.80
N ALA A 296 0.11 11.90 12.96
CA ALA A 296 0.91 12.18 14.15
C ALA A 296 2.41 12.16 13.83
N ASP A 297 3.22 12.66 14.74
CA ASP A 297 4.63 12.30 14.85
C ASP A 297 4.74 11.04 15.71
N LEU A 298 5.47 10.02 15.22
CA LEU A 298 5.66 8.75 15.89
C LEU A 298 7.08 8.66 16.46
N ILE A 299 7.20 8.38 17.75
CA ILE A 299 8.48 8.14 18.41
C ILE A 299 8.53 6.67 18.85
N ILE A 300 9.61 6.00 18.47
CA ILE A 300 9.92 4.62 18.86
C ILE A 300 11.36 4.53 19.37
N GLU A 301 11.56 3.67 20.35
CA GLU A 301 12.85 3.31 20.93
C GLU A 301 13.09 1.81 20.81
N SER A 302 14.34 1.40 20.70
CA SER A 302 14.73 -0.02 20.68
C SER A 302 14.28 -0.75 21.95
N LYS A 303 14.08 -2.06 21.83
CA LYS A 303 13.73 -2.93 22.96
C LYS A 303 14.43 -4.28 22.86
N ASN A 304 15.14 -4.66 23.92
CA ASN A 304 15.92 -5.90 23.94
C ASN A 304 15.07 -7.17 24.09
N ASN A 305 13.98 -7.12 24.86
CA ASN A 305 13.17 -8.31 25.20
C ASN A 305 11.78 -8.22 24.58
N LEU A 306 11.63 -8.77 23.37
CA LEU A 306 10.35 -8.89 22.69
C LEU A 306 9.59 -10.12 23.19
N LYS A 307 8.27 -9.97 23.38
CA LYS A 307 7.37 -11.07 23.74
C LYS A 307 6.78 -11.70 22.48
N ALA A 308 6.75 -13.04 22.43
CA ALA A 308 6.01 -13.76 21.41
C ALA A 308 4.50 -13.56 21.58
N ILE A 309 3.76 -13.66 20.49
CA ILE A 309 2.31 -13.40 20.49
C ILE A 309 1.52 -14.43 19.68
N LYS A 310 0.30 -14.70 20.12
CA LYS A 310 -0.76 -15.29 19.29
C LYS A 310 -1.59 -14.14 18.70
N CYS A 311 -1.35 -13.83 17.42
CA CYS A 311 -1.96 -12.65 16.80
C CYS A 311 -3.41 -12.90 16.39
N SER A 312 -4.32 -12.01 16.79
CA SER A 312 -5.71 -12.07 16.34
C SER A 312 -5.83 -11.78 14.84
N PRO A 313 -6.52 -12.62 14.04
CA PRO A 313 -6.78 -12.37 12.62
C PRO A 313 -7.50 -11.05 12.31
N LYS A 314 -8.17 -10.47 13.29
CA LYS A 314 -8.82 -9.15 13.16
C LYS A 314 -7.82 -8.04 12.80
N LEU A 315 -6.53 -8.22 13.10
CA LEU A 315 -5.45 -7.27 12.75
C LEU A 315 -4.89 -7.47 11.35
N ASN A 316 -5.16 -8.62 10.70
CA ASN A 316 -4.52 -8.98 9.44
C ASN A 316 -4.72 -7.94 8.32
N SER A 317 -5.95 -7.45 8.13
CA SER A 317 -6.22 -6.46 7.08
C SER A 317 -5.48 -5.14 7.31
N ALA A 318 -5.31 -4.73 8.56
CA ALA A 318 -4.62 -3.49 8.95
C ALA A 318 -3.09 -3.62 8.95
N ALA A 319 -2.55 -4.86 8.98
CA ALA A 319 -1.12 -5.17 8.97
C ALA A 319 -0.68 -5.95 7.71
N ILE A 320 -1.56 -6.12 6.73
CA ILE A 320 -1.36 -7.06 5.62
C ILE A 320 -0.08 -6.82 4.81
N ASP A 321 0.39 -5.60 4.78
CA ASP A 321 1.58 -5.23 4.04
C ASP A 321 2.87 -5.26 4.89
N GLU A 322 2.76 -5.43 6.21
CA GLU A 322 3.86 -5.38 7.18
C GLU A 322 4.24 -6.75 7.75
N PHE A 323 3.55 -7.86 7.37
CA PHE A 323 3.78 -9.17 7.97
C PHE A 323 5.21 -9.70 7.82
N LEU A 324 5.92 -9.41 6.72
CA LEU A 324 7.33 -9.79 6.59
C LEU A 324 8.19 -9.18 7.70
N LEU A 325 7.94 -7.92 8.06
CA LEU A 325 8.61 -7.23 9.17
C LEU A 325 8.15 -7.79 10.54
N ILE A 326 6.88 -8.13 10.69
CA ILE A 326 6.34 -8.75 11.90
C ILE A 326 7.00 -10.12 12.13
N PHE A 327 7.32 -10.86 11.08
CA PHE A 327 8.04 -12.13 11.19
C PHE A 327 9.48 -11.93 11.68
N LEU A 328 10.16 -10.84 11.31
CA LEU A 328 11.47 -10.49 11.87
C LEU A 328 11.39 -10.17 13.37
N LEU A 329 10.36 -9.44 13.79
CA LEU A 329 10.11 -9.19 15.22
C LEU A 329 9.86 -10.50 15.98
N ALA A 330 9.05 -11.39 15.41
CA ALA A 330 8.77 -12.71 15.98
C ALA A 330 10.03 -13.58 16.04
N ALA A 331 10.96 -13.45 15.08
CA ALA A 331 12.24 -14.15 15.09
C ALA A 331 13.13 -13.80 16.29
N LYS A 332 13.02 -12.57 16.81
CA LYS A 332 13.76 -12.08 18.01
C LYS A 332 12.95 -12.16 19.30
N ALA A 333 11.69 -12.56 19.27
CA ALA A 333 10.86 -12.64 20.45
C ALA A 333 11.18 -13.87 21.30
N LYS A 334 11.04 -13.77 22.63
CA LYS A 334 11.11 -14.94 23.54
C LYS A 334 9.83 -15.74 23.43
N GLY A 335 9.91 -17.01 23.01
CA GLY A 335 8.79 -17.94 22.89
C GLY A 335 8.30 -18.12 21.46
N VAL A 336 7.06 -18.57 21.31
CA VAL A 336 6.46 -19.00 20.03
C VAL A 336 5.37 -18.03 19.60
N SER A 337 5.54 -17.39 18.44
CA SER A 337 4.51 -16.54 17.81
C SER A 337 3.69 -17.33 16.81
N TYR A 338 2.37 -17.05 16.76
CA TYR A 338 1.46 -17.70 15.83
C TYR A 338 0.57 -16.70 15.11
N PHE A 339 0.53 -16.80 13.78
CA PHE A 339 -0.26 -15.96 12.88
C PHE A 339 -1.08 -16.85 11.95
N LYS A 340 -2.39 -16.61 11.88
CA LYS A 340 -3.34 -17.39 11.06
C LYS A 340 -4.18 -16.47 10.17
N ASP A 341 -4.90 -17.06 9.20
CA ASP A 341 -5.74 -16.37 8.21
C ASP A 341 -4.94 -15.41 7.31
N LEU A 342 -3.75 -15.86 6.87
CA LEU A 342 -2.78 -15.10 6.07
C LEU A 342 -2.78 -15.46 4.57
N ALA A 343 -3.74 -16.23 4.06
CA ALA A 343 -3.77 -16.66 2.66
C ALA A 343 -3.68 -15.50 1.64
N GLU A 344 -4.18 -14.31 1.98
CA GLU A 344 -4.08 -13.13 1.11
C GLU A 344 -2.64 -12.61 0.92
N LEU A 345 -1.67 -12.98 1.78
CA LEU A 345 -0.25 -12.66 1.60
C LEU A 345 0.33 -13.34 0.37
N ASN A 346 -0.14 -14.56 0.03
CA ASN A 346 0.33 -15.30 -1.14
C ASN A 346 -0.26 -14.80 -2.46
N LYS A 347 -1.20 -13.84 -2.42
CA LYS A 347 -1.83 -13.21 -3.60
C LYS A 347 -1.30 -11.80 -3.89
N LYS A 348 -0.16 -11.44 -3.28
CA LYS A 348 0.53 -10.16 -3.48
C LYS A 348 1.46 -10.21 -4.71
N GLU A 349 2.49 -9.37 -4.76
CA GLU A 349 3.52 -9.33 -5.79
C GLU A 349 4.27 -10.66 -5.90
N SER A 350 4.50 -11.28 -4.75
CA SER A 350 5.05 -12.61 -4.57
C SER A 350 4.23 -13.35 -3.50
N PRO A 351 4.39 -14.67 -3.32
CA PRO A 351 3.78 -15.41 -2.21
C PRO A 351 4.51 -15.06 -0.90
N ARG A 352 4.16 -13.89 -0.31
CA ARG A 352 4.89 -13.29 0.82
C ARG A 352 4.90 -14.15 2.07
N LEU A 353 3.87 -14.96 2.33
CA LEU A 353 3.86 -15.88 3.47
C LEU A 353 4.97 -16.94 3.33
N ILE A 354 5.08 -17.52 2.14
CA ILE A 354 6.12 -18.50 1.82
C ILE A 354 7.51 -17.85 1.83
N TRP A 355 7.64 -16.63 1.28
CA TRP A 355 8.91 -15.89 1.32
C TRP A 355 9.33 -15.50 2.74
N GLY A 356 8.38 -15.15 3.61
CA GLY A 356 8.63 -14.91 5.02
C GLY A 356 9.25 -16.14 5.70
N SER A 357 8.67 -17.33 5.49
CA SER A 357 9.23 -18.60 5.96
C SER A 357 10.63 -18.86 5.39
N LYS A 358 10.86 -18.63 4.08
CA LYS A 358 12.18 -18.80 3.46
C LYS A 358 13.25 -17.88 4.08
N ILE A 359 12.91 -16.62 4.36
CA ILE A 359 13.82 -15.70 5.04
C ILE A 359 14.14 -16.21 6.44
N LEU A 360 13.13 -16.62 7.21
CA LEU A 360 13.30 -17.18 8.55
C LEU A 360 14.22 -18.42 8.55
N ASN A 361 14.01 -19.35 7.63
CA ASN A 361 14.88 -20.53 7.48
C ASN A 361 16.32 -20.17 7.16
N LYS A 362 16.54 -19.19 6.25
CA LYS A 362 17.87 -18.70 5.91
C LYS A 362 18.62 -18.11 7.11
N ILE A 363 17.92 -17.45 8.02
CA ILE A 363 18.48 -16.89 9.25
C ILE A 363 18.52 -17.89 10.42
N GLY A 364 18.15 -19.17 10.20
CA GLY A 364 18.23 -20.21 11.22
C GLY A 364 17.06 -20.23 12.22
N ILE A 365 15.93 -19.58 11.89
CA ILE A 365 14.76 -19.57 12.75
C ILE A 365 13.79 -20.69 12.36
N LYS A 366 13.56 -21.61 13.31
CA LYS A 366 12.58 -22.70 13.18
C LYS A 366 11.18 -22.10 13.01
N ASN A 367 10.47 -22.52 11.95
CA ASN A 367 9.10 -22.10 11.71
C ASN A 367 8.33 -23.18 10.96
N PHE A 368 7.01 -23.20 11.14
CA PHE A 368 6.08 -24.05 10.40
C PHE A 368 5.09 -23.17 9.64
N VAL A 369 5.06 -23.29 8.33
CA VAL A 369 4.20 -22.52 7.44
C VAL A 369 3.21 -23.44 6.73
N THR A 370 1.94 -23.00 6.66
CA THR A 370 0.90 -23.60 5.83
C THR A 370 0.52 -22.62 4.71
N SER A 371 -0.47 -22.95 3.89
CA SER A 371 -1.03 -22.02 2.91
C SER A 371 -1.66 -20.76 3.53
N ASN A 372 -1.99 -20.80 4.84
CA ASN A 372 -2.80 -19.81 5.54
C ASN A 372 -2.24 -19.33 6.89
N SER A 373 -1.20 -19.95 7.41
CA SER A 373 -0.68 -19.65 8.75
C SER A 373 0.84 -19.85 8.84
N ILE A 374 1.44 -19.24 9.89
CA ILE A 374 2.82 -19.47 10.24
C ILE A 374 3.00 -19.47 11.75
N LYS A 375 3.79 -20.43 12.25
CA LYS A 375 4.25 -20.55 13.62
C LYS A 375 5.76 -20.31 13.64
N ILE A 376 6.23 -19.37 14.46
CA ILE A 376 7.63 -18.92 14.49
C ILE A 376 8.19 -19.13 15.90
N TYR A 377 9.29 -19.88 16.01
CA TYR A 377 10.00 -20.11 17.26
C TYR A 377 11.10 -19.09 17.38
N GLY A 378 10.85 -18.05 18.18
CA GLY A 378 11.77 -16.93 18.30
C GLY A 378 13.03 -17.26 19.09
N ASN A 379 14.11 -16.59 18.75
CA ASN A 379 15.41 -16.66 19.42
C ASN A 379 15.89 -15.26 19.78
N PRO A 380 15.77 -14.79 21.04
CA PRO A 380 16.26 -13.49 21.48
C PRO A 380 17.75 -13.26 21.22
N ASN A 381 18.54 -14.35 21.24
CA ASN A 381 20.00 -14.31 21.05
C ASN A 381 20.42 -14.50 19.59
N LEU A 382 19.47 -14.43 18.64
CA LEU A 382 19.76 -14.60 17.21
C LEU A 382 20.91 -13.68 16.76
N LYS A 383 21.99 -14.29 16.32
CA LYS A 383 23.13 -13.66 15.63
C LYS A 383 23.45 -14.52 14.41
N ILE A 384 23.77 -13.88 13.31
CA ILE A 384 24.08 -14.57 12.06
C ILE A 384 25.56 -14.34 11.75
N ASN A 385 26.31 -15.42 11.49
CA ASN A 385 27.73 -15.38 11.13
C ASN A 385 28.02 -16.02 9.77
N LYS A 386 27.00 -16.16 8.91
CA LYS A 386 27.10 -16.80 7.60
C LYS A 386 26.68 -15.88 6.46
N LYS A 387 27.04 -16.29 5.23
CA LYS A 387 26.58 -15.63 4.00
C LYS A 387 25.11 -15.97 3.73
N ILE A 388 24.30 -14.94 3.44
CA ILE A 388 22.89 -15.06 3.08
C ILE A 388 22.66 -14.39 1.74
N VAL A 389 22.15 -15.15 0.77
CA VAL A 389 21.81 -14.63 -0.57
C VAL A 389 20.30 -14.62 -0.73
N ILE A 390 19.75 -13.44 -1.09
CA ILE A 390 18.32 -13.25 -1.38
C ILE A 390 18.16 -12.87 -2.85
N LYS A 391 17.58 -13.77 -3.64
CA LYS A 391 17.37 -13.62 -5.09
C LYS A 391 16.10 -14.33 -5.56
N LYS A 392 15.66 -14.02 -6.80
CA LYS A 392 14.51 -14.66 -7.46
C LYS A 392 13.16 -14.50 -6.73
N PHE A 393 12.94 -13.36 -6.07
CA PHE A 393 11.71 -13.06 -5.30
C PHE A 393 10.69 -12.21 -6.10
N MET A 394 10.67 -12.37 -7.42
CA MET A 394 9.71 -11.71 -8.34
C MET A 394 9.73 -10.18 -8.25
N LYS A 395 10.89 -9.59 -7.95
CA LYS A 395 11.07 -8.14 -7.77
C LYS A 395 10.10 -7.54 -6.75
N ASP A 396 9.73 -8.29 -5.69
CA ASP A 396 8.88 -7.78 -4.63
C ASP A 396 9.69 -6.85 -3.70
N HIS A 397 9.43 -5.56 -3.80
CA HIS A 397 10.12 -4.52 -3.03
C HIS A 397 10.07 -4.75 -1.51
N ARG A 398 9.01 -5.40 -0.99
CA ARG A 398 8.90 -5.67 0.45
C ARG A 398 9.85 -6.76 0.90
N ILE A 399 10.08 -7.77 0.07
CA ILE A 399 11.08 -8.80 0.36
C ILE A 399 12.47 -8.17 0.38
N PHE A 400 12.80 -7.35 -0.63
CA PHE A 400 14.07 -6.62 -0.67
C PHE A 400 14.28 -5.79 0.61
N MET A 401 13.35 -4.88 0.91
CA MET A 401 13.49 -3.97 2.06
C MET A 401 13.48 -4.70 3.40
N THR A 402 12.69 -5.78 3.55
CA THR A 402 12.69 -6.63 4.77
C THR A 402 14.02 -7.33 4.95
N SER A 403 14.62 -7.82 3.86
CA SER A 403 15.95 -8.47 3.91
C SER A 403 17.06 -7.47 4.29
N VAL A 404 16.98 -6.23 3.82
CA VAL A 404 17.88 -5.15 4.26
C VAL A 404 17.74 -4.89 5.77
N VAL A 405 16.50 -4.82 6.29
CA VAL A 405 16.26 -4.66 7.74
C VAL A 405 16.84 -5.84 8.51
N ALA A 406 16.64 -7.08 8.03
CA ALA A 406 17.19 -8.29 8.68
C ALA A 406 18.72 -8.27 8.71
N ALA A 407 19.38 -7.90 7.61
CA ALA A 407 20.84 -7.78 7.53
C ALA A 407 21.39 -6.77 8.55
N LEU A 408 20.79 -5.59 8.61
CA LEU A 408 21.21 -4.50 9.50
C LEU A 408 20.94 -4.78 10.99
N THR A 409 20.14 -5.79 11.32
CA THR A 409 19.75 -6.08 12.71
C THR A 409 20.27 -7.42 13.24
N PHE A 410 20.45 -8.42 12.39
CA PHE A 410 20.82 -9.79 12.81
C PHE A 410 22.29 -10.14 12.50
N GLY A 411 22.98 -9.33 11.69
CA GLY A 411 24.37 -9.56 11.27
C GLY A 411 24.48 -10.56 10.12
N GLY A 412 25.72 -11.07 9.90
CA GLY A 412 26.07 -11.90 8.77
C GLY A 412 26.43 -11.08 7.52
N TYR A 413 26.84 -11.77 6.47
CA TYR A 413 27.10 -11.17 5.17
C TYR A 413 25.90 -11.40 4.25
N TRP A 414 25.25 -10.33 3.81
CA TRP A 414 24.06 -10.41 2.96
C TRP A 414 24.32 -9.86 1.57
N GLU A 415 23.89 -10.62 0.57
CA GLU A 415 23.82 -10.20 -0.81
C GLU A 415 22.35 -10.23 -1.26
N ILE A 416 21.76 -9.05 -1.50
CA ILE A 416 20.32 -8.90 -1.78
C ILE A 416 20.17 -8.31 -3.17
N PHE A 417 19.59 -9.10 -4.08
CA PHE A 417 19.38 -8.76 -5.48
C PHE A 417 18.10 -7.93 -5.68
N ASP A 418 17.89 -7.46 -6.92
CA ASP A 418 16.72 -6.68 -7.35
C ASP A 418 16.52 -5.35 -6.58
N LYS A 419 17.63 -4.63 -6.33
CA LYS A 419 17.62 -3.29 -5.72
C LYS A 419 16.60 -2.35 -6.38
N SER A 420 16.49 -2.40 -7.71
CA SER A 420 15.54 -1.56 -8.46
C SER A 420 14.07 -1.79 -8.11
N SER A 421 13.74 -2.91 -7.44
CA SER A 421 12.36 -3.20 -7.00
C SER A 421 11.76 -2.13 -6.08
N ILE A 422 12.60 -1.40 -5.31
CA ILE A 422 12.13 -0.31 -4.42
C ILE A 422 11.48 0.85 -5.19
N ASN A 423 11.83 1.04 -6.47
CA ASN A 423 11.31 2.14 -7.28
C ASN A 423 9.79 2.10 -7.44
N THR A 424 9.20 0.91 -7.36
CA THR A 424 7.74 0.74 -7.47
C THR A 424 6.96 1.40 -6.33
N SER A 425 7.58 1.52 -5.13
CA SER A 425 6.86 1.99 -3.93
C SER A 425 7.63 2.90 -2.99
N PHE A 426 8.98 2.82 -2.95
CA PHE A 426 9.79 3.62 -2.02
C PHE A 426 11.22 3.87 -2.57
N PRO A 427 11.38 4.69 -3.61
CA PRO A 427 12.65 4.91 -4.29
C PRO A 427 13.78 5.42 -3.38
N SER A 428 13.45 6.21 -2.37
CA SER A 428 14.44 6.79 -1.45
C SER A 428 14.86 5.85 -0.30
N PHE A 429 14.37 4.60 -0.24
CA PHE A 429 14.59 3.68 0.86
C PHE A 429 16.08 3.55 1.25
N ILE A 430 16.95 3.23 0.29
CA ILE A 430 18.40 3.08 0.55
C ILE A 430 19.01 4.38 1.03
N LYS A 431 18.66 5.53 0.42
CA LYS A 431 19.14 6.85 0.86
C LYS A 431 18.78 7.12 2.31
N LYS A 432 17.53 6.81 2.71
CA LYS A 432 17.05 7.04 4.08
C LYS A 432 17.66 6.05 5.09
N ILE A 433 17.88 4.80 4.71
CA ILE A 433 18.60 3.84 5.56
C ILE A 433 20.04 4.30 5.80
N LYS A 434 20.75 4.75 4.75
CA LYS A 434 22.12 5.31 4.87
C LYS A 434 22.14 6.55 5.77
N SER A 435 21.10 7.40 5.77
CA SER A 435 21.03 8.57 6.65
C SER A 435 20.91 8.23 8.15
N LEU A 436 20.51 7.00 8.48
CA LEU A 436 20.55 6.47 9.86
C LEU A 436 21.92 5.95 10.27
N GLY A 437 22.89 5.90 9.36
CA GLY A 437 24.25 5.41 9.60
C GLY A 437 24.49 3.97 9.10
N ALA A 438 23.58 3.39 8.32
CA ALA A 438 23.79 2.06 7.74
C ALA A 438 24.85 2.08 6.62
N LYS A 439 25.78 1.12 6.65
CA LYS A 439 26.73 0.86 5.57
C LYS A 439 26.11 -0.16 4.62
N ILE A 440 25.95 0.22 3.37
CA ILE A 440 25.35 -0.59 2.30
C ILE A 440 26.19 -0.37 1.04
N GLY A 441 26.79 -1.48 0.56
CA GLY A 441 27.56 -1.55 -0.68
C GLY A 441 26.70 -1.70 -1.95
#